data_52463183ce2260a6c8f8e55ccf213b2f
#
_entry.id   52463183ce2260a6c8f8e55ccf213b2f
#
_cell.length_a   1.000
_cell.length_b   1.000
_cell.length_c   1.000
_cell.angle_alpha   90.00
_cell.angle_beta   90.00
_cell.angle_gamma   90.00
#
_symmetry.space_group_name_H-M   'P 1'
#
loop_
_entity.id
_entity.type
_entity.pdbx_description
1 polymer ?
#
loop_
_entity_poly.entity_id
_entity_poly.type
_entity_poly.pdbx_seq_one_letter_code
_entity_poly.pdbx_strand_id
1 'polypeptide(L)'
;SLDRRQYKTLLLVALLLQSVWGTLFFLFMSFTALSTIIAVFENIISFCMDNWGWARKKAVAVNAVAVTLLSLPCALGFNVLSGFSVPGIGNVQDLEDFIVSNNLLPLGSLLYLLFCTTRYGWGWKNFIAEADAGQGLKFPKWARGYLTYALPALILIIFVMGYVPKFQTWLGLGA
;
A
#
# COMPACT_ATOMS: atom_id res chain seq x y z
N SER A 1 51.03 -3.65 5.08
CA SER A 1 50.54 -2.67 4.09
C SER A 1 50.24 -3.40 2.78
N LEU A 2 48.99 -3.38 2.38
CA LEU A 2 48.55 -3.98 1.11
C LEU A 2 49.26 -3.27 -0.05
N ASP A 3 49.85 -4.06 -0.96
CA ASP A 3 50.48 -3.58 -2.15
C ASP A 3 49.40 -2.90 -3.04
N ARG A 4 49.77 -1.81 -3.77
CA ARG A 4 48.89 -1.04 -4.64
C ARG A 4 48.14 -1.93 -5.66
N ARG A 5 48.72 -3.06 -6.04
CA ARG A 5 48.14 -4.05 -6.95
C ARG A 5 47.03 -4.86 -6.27
N GLN A 6 47.28 -5.28 -5.02
CA GLN A 6 46.29 -6.01 -4.20
C GLN A 6 45.08 -5.12 -3.88
N TYR A 7 45.31 -3.83 -3.57
CA TYR A 7 44.24 -2.90 -3.32
C TYR A 7 43.31 -2.72 -4.53
N LYS A 8 43.88 -2.57 -5.74
CA LYS A 8 43.08 -2.47 -6.99
C LYS A 8 42.28 -3.75 -7.25
N THR A 9 42.87 -4.92 -7.04
CA THR A 9 42.16 -6.19 -7.23
C THR A 9 41.01 -6.35 -6.24
N LEU A 10 41.21 -6.02 -4.97
CA LEU A 10 40.15 -6.05 -3.94
C LEU A 10 39.02 -5.07 -4.26
N LEU A 11 39.37 -3.86 -4.71
CA LEU A 11 38.37 -2.86 -5.10
C LEU A 11 37.54 -3.32 -6.31
N LEU A 12 38.17 -3.95 -7.28
CA LEU A 12 37.51 -4.47 -8.47
C LEU A 12 36.57 -5.64 -8.12
N VAL A 13 37.00 -6.54 -7.26
CA VAL A 13 36.17 -7.65 -6.76
C VAL A 13 34.98 -7.11 -5.94
N ALA A 14 35.21 -6.12 -5.07
CA ALA A 14 34.14 -5.50 -4.31
C ALA A 14 33.09 -4.82 -5.20
N LEU A 15 33.53 -4.09 -6.23
CA LEU A 15 32.63 -3.45 -7.22
C LEU A 15 31.82 -4.50 -8.00
N LEU A 16 32.44 -5.60 -8.43
CA LEU A 16 31.74 -6.68 -9.13
C LEU A 16 30.70 -7.35 -8.23
N LEU A 17 31.07 -7.67 -6.99
CA LEU A 17 30.12 -8.25 -6.02
C LEU A 17 28.96 -7.30 -5.76
N GLN A 18 29.22 -6.01 -5.57
CA GLN A 18 28.18 -5.02 -5.36
C GLN A 18 27.22 -4.91 -6.57
N SER A 19 27.77 -4.97 -7.79
CA SER A 19 26.94 -4.93 -9.02
C SER A 19 26.06 -6.16 -9.14
N VAL A 20 26.58 -7.37 -8.85
CA VAL A 20 25.79 -8.60 -8.89
C VAL A 20 24.69 -8.59 -7.83
N TRP A 21 25.00 -8.24 -6.58
CA TRP A 21 24.01 -8.16 -5.52
C TRP A 21 22.98 -7.08 -5.77
N GLY A 22 23.39 -5.91 -6.28
CA GLY A 22 22.49 -4.85 -6.67
C GLY A 22 21.51 -5.28 -7.77
N THR A 23 22.02 -5.96 -8.80
CA THR A 23 21.17 -6.47 -9.89
C THR A 23 20.17 -7.50 -9.38
N LEU A 24 20.59 -8.45 -8.56
CA LEU A 24 19.70 -9.44 -7.95
C LEU A 24 18.63 -8.78 -7.07
N PHE A 25 19.01 -7.80 -6.27
CA PHE A 25 18.08 -7.04 -5.45
C PHE A 25 16.98 -6.37 -6.28
N PHE A 26 17.35 -5.64 -7.34
CA PHE A 26 16.38 -4.99 -8.22
C PHE A 26 15.52 -5.99 -9.00
N LEU A 27 16.07 -7.13 -9.39
CA LEU A 27 15.32 -8.23 -10.00
C LEU A 27 14.24 -8.77 -9.05
N PHE A 28 14.59 -9.09 -7.81
CA PHE A 28 13.62 -9.57 -6.81
C PHE A 28 12.58 -8.50 -6.46
N MET A 29 12.97 -7.25 -6.34
CA MET A 29 12.04 -6.13 -6.14
C MET A 29 11.06 -6.02 -7.31
N SER A 30 11.52 -6.17 -8.54
CA SER A 30 10.66 -6.14 -9.73
C SER A 30 9.66 -7.30 -9.76
N PHE A 31 10.09 -8.51 -9.44
CA PHE A 31 9.18 -9.67 -9.36
C PHE A 31 8.15 -9.50 -8.25
N THR A 32 8.55 -8.97 -7.10
CA THR A 32 7.63 -8.68 -5.99
C THR A 32 6.59 -7.63 -6.40
N ALA A 33 7.02 -6.54 -7.03
CA ALA A 33 6.13 -5.51 -7.53
C ALA A 33 5.14 -6.06 -8.56
N LEU A 34 5.62 -6.85 -9.53
CA LEU A 34 4.77 -7.49 -10.55
C LEU A 34 3.71 -8.40 -9.93
N SER A 35 4.08 -9.23 -8.96
CA SER A 35 3.12 -10.13 -8.31
C SER A 35 2.02 -9.36 -7.58
N THR A 36 2.37 -8.28 -6.90
CA THR A 36 1.42 -7.40 -6.21
C THR A 36 0.49 -6.70 -7.21
N ILE A 37 1.04 -6.15 -8.29
CA ILE A 37 0.26 -5.48 -9.34
C ILE A 37 -0.76 -6.46 -9.95
N ILE A 38 -0.34 -7.68 -10.29
CA ILE A 38 -1.21 -8.70 -10.86
C ILE A 38 -2.35 -9.04 -9.90
N ALA A 39 -2.06 -9.22 -8.60
CA ALA A 39 -3.08 -9.54 -7.60
C ALA A 39 -4.12 -8.42 -7.43
N VAL A 40 -3.67 -7.17 -7.34
CA VAL A 40 -4.56 -6.00 -7.23
C VAL A 40 -5.39 -5.83 -8.50
N PHE A 41 -4.76 -5.99 -9.67
CA PHE A 41 -5.42 -5.85 -10.96
C PHE A 41 -6.51 -6.91 -11.16
N GLU A 42 -6.24 -8.17 -10.80
CA GLU A 42 -7.24 -9.25 -10.85
C GLU A 42 -8.41 -8.98 -9.90
N ASN A 43 -8.16 -8.41 -8.74
CA ASN A 43 -9.20 -8.03 -7.78
C ASN A 43 -10.15 -6.97 -8.36
N ILE A 44 -9.60 -5.95 -9.03
CA ILE A 44 -10.40 -4.91 -9.68
C ILE A 44 -11.18 -5.47 -10.88
N ILE A 45 -10.56 -6.36 -11.66
CA ILE A 45 -11.22 -7.02 -12.80
C ILE A 45 -12.40 -7.86 -12.31
N SER A 46 -12.21 -8.67 -11.25
CA SER A 46 -13.28 -9.48 -10.66
C SER A 46 -14.43 -8.60 -10.16
N PHE A 47 -14.11 -7.50 -9.48
CA PHE A 47 -15.12 -6.53 -9.05
C PHE A 47 -15.93 -5.96 -10.24
N CYS A 48 -15.27 -5.60 -11.34
CA CYS A 48 -15.96 -5.09 -12.54
C CYS A 48 -16.84 -6.16 -13.21
N MET A 49 -16.41 -7.42 -13.20
CA MET A 49 -17.18 -8.53 -13.73
C MET A 49 -18.41 -8.83 -12.88
N ASP A 50 -18.25 -8.88 -11.55
CA ASP A 50 -19.29 -9.28 -10.61
C ASP A 50 -20.35 -8.18 -10.43
N ASN A 51 -19.95 -6.91 -10.32
CA ASN A 51 -20.87 -5.81 -10.07
C ASN A 51 -21.46 -5.18 -11.34
N TRP A 52 -20.70 -5.13 -12.41
CA TRP A 52 -21.12 -4.47 -13.66
C TRP A 52 -21.40 -5.46 -14.80
N GLY A 53 -21.20 -6.74 -14.58
CA GLY A 53 -21.43 -7.78 -15.58
C GLY A 53 -20.54 -7.64 -16.82
N TRP A 54 -19.36 -7.03 -16.69
CA TRP A 54 -18.45 -6.82 -17.82
C TRP A 54 -17.79 -8.13 -18.26
N ALA A 55 -17.64 -8.31 -19.58
CA ALA A 55 -16.79 -9.37 -20.08
C ALA A 55 -15.33 -9.13 -19.65
N ARG A 56 -14.61 -10.19 -19.30
CA ARG A 56 -13.20 -10.13 -18.82
C ARG A 56 -12.30 -9.27 -19.72
N LYS A 57 -12.41 -9.43 -21.04
CA LYS A 57 -11.61 -8.67 -22.00
C LYS A 57 -11.86 -7.14 -21.88
N LYS A 58 -13.13 -6.74 -21.72
CA LYS A 58 -13.50 -5.35 -21.53
C LYS A 58 -12.98 -4.81 -20.20
N ALA A 59 -13.16 -5.57 -19.13
CA ALA A 59 -12.67 -5.18 -17.80
C ALA A 59 -11.15 -4.99 -17.80
N VAL A 60 -10.40 -5.92 -18.37
CA VAL A 60 -8.93 -5.82 -18.50
C VAL A 60 -8.53 -4.57 -19.31
N ALA A 61 -9.12 -4.36 -20.47
CA ALA A 61 -8.75 -3.23 -21.33
C ALA A 61 -9.02 -1.87 -20.67
N VAL A 62 -10.21 -1.70 -20.08
CA VAL A 62 -10.59 -0.44 -19.42
C VAL A 62 -9.69 -0.19 -18.19
N ASN A 63 -9.47 -1.20 -17.37
CA ASN A 63 -8.62 -1.04 -16.20
C ASN A 63 -7.15 -0.81 -16.57
N ALA A 64 -6.62 -1.44 -17.61
CA ALA A 64 -5.27 -1.18 -18.10
C ALA A 64 -5.09 0.28 -18.53
N VAL A 65 -6.04 0.82 -19.28
CA VAL A 65 -6.03 2.23 -19.68
C VAL A 65 -6.15 3.14 -18.46
N ALA A 66 -7.08 2.86 -17.54
CA ALA A 66 -7.30 3.65 -16.34
C ALA A 66 -6.04 3.68 -15.45
N VAL A 67 -5.43 2.53 -15.17
CA VAL A 67 -4.20 2.44 -14.34
C VAL A 67 -3.05 3.17 -15.03
N THR A 68 -2.88 3.02 -16.35
CA THR A 68 -1.85 3.74 -17.10
C THR A 68 -2.05 5.25 -17.01
N LEU A 69 -3.28 5.74 -17.19
CA LEU A 69 -3.56 7.18 -17.09
C LEU A 69 -3.36 7.72 -15.67
N LEU A 70 -3.76 6.96 -14.65
CA LEU A 70 -3.58 7.34 -13.24
C LEU A 70 -2.13 7.29 -12.79
N SER A 71 -1.27 6.47 -13.41
CA SER A 71 0.16 6.41 -13.10
C SER A 71 0.98 7.53 -13.77
N LEU A 72 0.42 8.20 -14.80
CA LEU A 72 1.13 9.29 -15.49
C LEU A 72 1.52 10.47 -14.58
N PRO A 73 0.66 10.99 -13.69
CA PRO A 73 1.05 12.08 -12.79
C PRO A 73 2.23 11.71 -11.90
N CYS A 74 2.25 10.49 -11.37
CA CYS A 74 3.34 9.97 -10.58
C CYS A 74 4.66 9.91 -11.38
N ALA A 75 4.62 9.34 -12.58
CA ALA A 75 5.79 9.24 -13.45
C ALA A 75 6.30 10.61 -13.91
N LEU A 76 5.39 11.53 -14.25
CA LEU A 76 5.72 12.90 -14.66
C LEU A 76 6.18 13.77 -13.49
N GLY A 77 5.82 13.42 -12.26
CA GLY A 77 6.20 14.11 -11.03
C GLY A 77 7.71 14.22 -10.84
N PHE A 78 8.47 13.27 -11.37
CA PHE A 78 9.94 13.30 -11.31
C PHE A 78 10.61 14.11 -12.41
N ASN A 79 9.89 14.49 -13.45
CA ASN A 79 10.45 15.15 -14.62
C ASN A 79 9.73 16.48 -14.93
N VAL A 80 8.61 16.41 -15.64
CA VAL A 80 7.87 17.58 -16.10
C VAL A 80 7.21 18.36 -14.95
N LEU A 81 6.70 17.64 -13.96
CA LEU A 81 6.03 18.18 -12.78
C LEU A 81 6.95 18.29 -11.55
N SER A 82 8.27 18.20 -11.74
CA SER A 82 9.23 18.30 -10.62
C SER A 82 9.19 19.63 -9.86
N GLY A 83 8.68 20.68 -10.50
CA GLY A 83 8.45 21.99 -9.86
C GLY A 83 7.15 22.09 -9.06
N PHE A 84 6.27 21.07 -9.16
CA PHE A 84 5.04 21.04 -8.38
C PHE A 84 5.31 20.42 -7.03
N SER A 85 5.07 21.17 -5.96
CA SER A 85 5.16 20.69 -4.60
C SER A 85 4.02 21.24 -3.76
N VAL A 86 3.42 20.37 -2.94
CA VAL A 86 2.38 20.75 -1.99
C VAL A 86 3.04 21.05 -0.65
N PRO A 87 2.86 22.23 -0.07
CA PRO A 87 3.43 22.58 1.23
C PRO A 87 3.06 21.54 2.29
N GLY A 88 4.06 21.00 2.99
CA GLY A 88 3.88 20.00 4.04
C GLY A 88 3.68 18.56 3.56
N ILE A 89 3.54 18.31 2.27
CA ILE A 89 3.38 16.94 1.71
C ILE A 89 4.59 16.56 0.87
N GLY A 90 4.99 17.39 -0.10
CA GLY A 90 6.10 17.14 -0.99
C GLY A 90 5.69 17.14 -2.47
N ASN A 91 6.30 16.28 -3.27
CA ASN A 91 6.05 16.17 -4.70
C ASN A 91 4.73 15.41 -5.03
N VAL A 92 4.45 15.18 -6.31
CA VAL A 92 3.24 14.49 -6.75
C VAL A 92 3.14 13.07 -6.19
N GLN A 93 4.26 12.33 -6.15
CA GLN A 93 4.30 10.98 -5.60
C GLN A 93 4.00 10.98 -4.09
N ASP A 94 4.58 11.93 -3.35
CA ASP A 94 4.33 12.08 -1.92
C ASP A 94 2.86 12.40 -1.63
N LEU A 95 2.22 13.18 -2.52
CA LEU A 95 0.81 13.49 -2.45
C LEU A 95 -0.06 12.25 -2.71
N GLU A 96 0.25 11.45 -3.74
CA GLU A 96 -0.45 10.21 -4.04
C GLU A 96 -0.30 9.21 -2.90
N ASP A 97 0.92 9.03 -2.38
CA ASP A 97 1.18 8.16 -1.23
C ASP A 97 0.44 8.65 0.01
N PHE A 98 0.41 9.94 0.28
CA PHE A 98 -0.34 10.50 1.39
C PHE A 98 -1.85 10.22 1.27
N ILE A 99 -2.42 10.36 0.08
CA ILE A 99 -3.85 10.07 -0.16
C ILE A 99 -4.13 8.58 0.09
N VAL A 100 -3.29 7.70 -0.42
CA VAL A 100 -3.50 6.25 -0.29
C VAL A 100 -3.18 5.77 1.12
N SER A 101 -1.96 6.00 1.58
CA SER A 101 -1.43 5.40 2.81
C SER A 101 -2.01 6.05 4.09
N ASN A 102 -2.22 7.36 4.07
CA ASN A 102 -2.71 8.08 5.25
C ASN A 102 -4.23 8.25 5.28
N ASN A 103 -4.92 8.10 4.14
CA ASN A 103 -6.38 8.27 4.09
C ASN A 103 -7.10 7.00 3.69
N LEU A 104 -6.91 6.51 2.46
CA LEU A 104 -7.72 5.41 1.92
C LEU A 104 -7.53 4.11 2.69
N LEU A 105 -6.29 3.76 3.05
CA LEU A 105 -6.02 2.52 3.77
C LEU A 105 -6.59 2.52 5.19
N PRO A 106 -6.33 3.51 6.05
CA PRO A 106 -6.89 3.53 7.40
C PRO A 106 -8.42 3.65 7.41
N LEU A 107 -8.99 4.54 6.58
CA LEU A 107 -10.43 4.73 6.51
C LEU A 107 -11.14 3.49 5.92
N GLY A 108 -10.57 2.89 4.87
CA GLY A 108 -11.07 1.66 4.30
C GLY A 108 -11.07 0.51 5.30
N SER A 109 -9.96 0.32 6.00
CA SER A 109 -9.83 -0.70 7.06
C SER A 109 -10.84 -0.48 8.19
N LEU A 110 -11.02 0.78 8.62
CA LEU A 110 -12.00 1.15 9.63
C LEU A 110 -13.43 0.83 9.15
N LEU A 111 -13.75 1.14 7.90
CA LEU A 111 -15.05 0.92 7.31
C LEU A 111 -15.40 -0.57 7.24
N TYR A 112 -14.46 -1.41 6.76
CA TYR A 112 -14.62 -2.87 6.77
C TYR A 112 -14.80 -3.43 8.17
N LEU A 113 -13.99 -2.94 9.11
CA LEU A 113 -14.06 -3.39 10.50
C LEU A 113 -15.40 -3.06 11.14
N LEU A 114 -15.87 -1.83 10.95
CA LEU A 114 -17.18 -1.38 11.43
C LEU A 114 -18.31 -2.15 10.74
N PHE A 115 -18.21 -2.43 9.46
CA PHE A 115 -19.19 -3.24 8.74
C PHE A 115 -19.31 -4.64 9.31
N CYS A 116 -18.20 -5.30 9.65
CA CYS A 116 -18.19 -6.64 10.22
C CYS A 116 -18.65 -6.66 11.68
N THR A 117 -18.41 -5.61 12.46
CA THR A 117 -18.63 -5.61 13.92
C THR A 117 -19.93 -4.95 14.35
N THR A 118 -20.47 -3.99 13.59
CA THR A 118 -21.64 -3.21 13.97
C THR A 118 -22.94 -3.80 13.46
N ARG A 119 -24.05 -3.43 14.13
CA ARG A 119 -25.39 -3.85 13.75
C ARG A 119 -25.91 -3.25 12.44
N TYR A 120 -25.34 -2.16 12.00
CA TYR A 120 -25.71 -1.46 10.76
C TYR A 120 -25.10 -2.10 9.52
N GLY A 121 -24.10 -2.96 9.67
CA GLY A 121 -23.49 -3.73 8.59
C GLY A 121 -23.85 -5.20 8.67
N TRP A 122 -22.88 -6.06 8.35
CA TRP A 122 -23.06 -7.52 8.38
C TRP A 122 -23.30 -8.04 9.80
N GLY A 123 -22.68 -7.43 10.78
CA GLY A 123 -22.88 -7.71 12.19
C GLY A 123 -22.04 -8.87 12.71
N TRP A 124 -21.69 -8.79 13.99
CA TRP A 124 -20.81 -9.75 14.65
C TRP A 124 -21.29 -11.20 14.57
N LYS A 125 -22.62 -11.44 14.65
CA LYS A 125 -23.18 -12.79 14.61
C LYS A 125 -22.93 -13.48 13.27
N ASN A 126 -23.18 -12.77 12.17
CA ASN A 126 -22.99 -13.29 10.82
C ASN A 126 -21.50 -13.46 10.51
N PHE A 127 -20.66 -12.50 10.93
CA PHE A 127 -19.20 -12.59 10.79
C PHE A 127 -18.66 -13.85 11.46
N ILE A 128 -19.06 -14.15 12.71
CA ILE A 128 -18.61 -15.36 13.41
C ILE A 128 -19.18 -16.63 12.79
N ALA A 129 -20.44 -16.62 12.34
CA ALA A 129 -21.03 -17.77 11.68
C ALA A 129 -20.23 -18.17 10.42
N GLU A 130 -19.78 -17.19 9.66
CA GLU A 130 -18.94 -17.43 8.47
C GLU A 130 -17.51 -17.81 8.83
N ALA A 131 -16.90 -17.12 9.79
CA ALA A 131 -15.53 -17.40 10.22
C ALA A 131 -15.38 -18.81 10.83
N ASP A 132 -16.43 -19.30 11.50
CA ASP A 132 -16.45 -20.61 12.15
C ASP A 132 -17.13 -21.70 11.29
N ALA A 133 -17.50 -21.40 10.04
CA ALA A 133 -18.19 -22.36 9.16
C ALA A 133 -17.30 -23.53 8.71
N GLY A 134 -15.97 -23.37 8.75
CA GLY A 134 -15.00 -24.39 8.35
C GLY A 134 -14.64 -25.37 9.47
N GLN A 135 -13.97 -26.46 9.09
CA GLN A 135 -13.33 -27.37 10.04
C GLN A 135 -11.95 -26.83 10.42
N GLY A 136 -11.84 -26.19 11.60
CA GLY A 136 -10.57 -25.61 12.06
C GLY A 136 -10.68 -25.01 13.45
N LEU A 137 -9.69 -24.20 13.80
CA LEU A 137 -9.67 -23.43 15.06
C LEU A 137 -10.80 -22.39 15.03
N LYS A 138 -11.68 -22.45 16.01
CA LYS A 138 -12.77 -21.49 16.14
C LYS A 138 -12.25 -20.12 16.58
N PHE A 139 -12.97 -19.09 16.14
CA PHE A 139 -12.60 -17.71 16.41
C PHE A 139 -12.66 -17.42 17.93
N PRO A 140 -11.59 -16.90 18.55
CA PRO A 140 -11.52 -16.74 20.00
C PRO A 140 -12.48 -15.65 20.49
N LYS A 141 -13.24 -15.94 21.53
CA LYS A 141 -14.28 -15.04 22.07
C LYS A 141 -13.73 -13.68 22.55
N TRP A 142 -12.49 -13.64 23.03
CA TRP A 142 -11.84 -12.40 23.51
C TRP A 142 -11.57 -11.41 22.37
N ALA A 143 -11.38 -11.90 21.16
CA ALA A 143 -11.11 -11.07 20.00
C ALA A 143 -12.28 -10.13 19.63
N ARG A 144 -13.51 -10.42 20.10
CA ARG A 144 -14.65 -9.53 19.90
C ARG A 144 -14.39 -8.14 20.47
N GLY A 145 -13.96 -8.07 21.73
CA GLY A 145 -13.66 -6.77 22.37
C GLY A 145 -12.52 -6.03 21.67
N TYR A 146 -11.49 -6.77 21.29
CA TYR A 146 -10.35 -6.23 20.54
C TYR A 146 -10.78 -5.65 19.18
N LEU A 147 -11.51 -6.41 18.37
CA LEU A 147 -11.94 -5.98 17.04
C LEU A 147 -13.02 -4.89 17.08
N THR A 148 -13.87 -4.86 18.12
CA THR A 148 -14.96 -3.89 18.21
C THR A 148 -14.51 -2.55 18.77
N TYR A 149 -13.52 -2.52 19.67
CA TYR A 149 -13.12 -1.30 20.37
C TYR A 149 -11.64 -0.97 20.19
N ALA A 150 -10.73 -1.91 20.48
CA ALA A 150 -9.30 -1.60 20.49
C ALA A 150 -8.77 -1.33 19.08
N LEU A 151 -9.13 -2.14 18.11
CA LEU A 151 -8.64 -2.00 16.73
C LEU A 151 -9.15 -0.73 16.04
N PRO A 152 -10.45 -0.34 16.12
CA PRO A 152 -10.91 0.95 15.61
C PRO A 152 -10.19 2.14 16.26
N ALA A 153 -9.98 2.09 17.56
CA ALA A 153 -9.27 3.15 18.28
C ALA A 153 -7.81 3.26 17.81
N LEU A 154 -7.13 2.12 17.63
CA LEU A 154 -5.77 2.06 17.09
C LEU A 154 -5.68 2.65 15.68
N ILE A 155 -6.61 2.28 14.79
CA ILE A 155 -6.66 2.80 13.42
C ILE A 155 -6.86 4.33 13.44
N LEU A 156 -7.76 4.84 14.29
CA LEU A 156 -7.97 6.28 14.44
C LEU A 156 -6.74 6.99 14.97
N ILE A 157 -6.03 6.41 15.94
CA ILE A 157 -4.77 6.97 16.45
C ILE A 157 -3.73 7.05 15.34
N ILE A 158 -3.53 5.98 14.58
CA ILE A 158 -2.59 5.94 13.45
C ILE A 158 -2.98 6.96 12.39
N PHE A 159 -4.28 7.07 12.08
CA PHE A 159 -4.80 8.06 11.15
C PHE A 159 -4.46 9.48 11.59
N VAL A 160 -4.75 9.84 12.84
CA VAL A 160 -4.44 11.17 13.40
C VAL A 160 -2.93 11.42 13.43
N MET A 161 -2.13 10.43 13.86
CA MET A 161 -0.67 10.54 13.89
C MET A 161 -0.05 10.76 12.50
N GLY A 162 -0.66 10.24 11.45
CA GLY A 162 -0.23 10.49 10.06
C GLY A 162 -0.38 11.95 9.63
N TYR A 163 -1.27 12.70 10.27
CA TYR A 163 -1.48 14.14 10.01
C TYR A 163 -0.59 15.06 10.84
N VAL A 164 -0.16 14.62 12.02
CA VAL A 164 0.62 15.46 12.94
C VAL A 164 1.86 16.11 12.29
N PRO A 165 2.76 15.38 11.61
CA PRO A 165 3.93 15.99 11.00
C PRO A 165 3.57 16.97 9.86
N LYS A 166 2.49 16.70 9.14
CA LYS A 166 2.01 17.57 8.06
C LYS A 166 1.48 18.88 8.60
N PHE A 167 0.74 18.81 9.73
CA PHE A 167 0.19 19.97 10.38
C PHE A 167 1.27 20.83 11.03
N GLN A 168 2.31 20.22 11.60
CA GLN A 168 3.47 20.92 12.14
C GLN A 168 4.22 21.71 11.07
N THR A 169 4.44 21.10 9.91
CA THR A 169 5.09 21.76 8.77
C THR A 169 4.22 22.90 8.23
N TRP A 170 2.91 22.71 8.18
CA TRP A 170 1.96 23.73 7.68
C TRP A 170 1.84 24.94 8.62
N LEU A 171 1.95 24.72 9.93
CA LEU A 171 1.95 25.78 10.95
C LEU A 171 3.34 26.44 11.13
N GLY A 172 4.37 26.01 10.39
CA GLY A 172 5.73 26.53 10.56
C GLY A 172 6.41 26.13 11.89
N LEU A 173 5.87 25.11 12.58
CA LEU A 173 6.39 24.60 13.86
C LEU A 173 7.43 23.47 13.67
N GLY A 174 7.67 23.05 12.43
CA GLY A 174 8.68 22.06 12.09
C GLY A 174 9.95 22.77 11.61
N ALA A 175 10.91 22.91 12.51
CA ALA A 175 12.28 23.25 12.17
C ALA A 175 13.05 22.01 11.77
#